data_9073ef57ab452c65f6dafbb367c5e2a1
#
_entry.id   9073ef57ab452c65f6dafbb367c5e2a1
#
_cell.length_a   1.000
_cell.length_b   1.000
_cell.length_c   1.000
_cell.angle_alpha   90.00
_cell.angle_beta   90.00
_cell.angle_gamma   90.00
#
_symmetry.space_group_name_H-M   'P 1'
#
loop_
_entity.id
_entity.type
_entity.pdbx_description
1 polymer ?
#
loop_
_entity_poly.entity_id
_entity_poly.type
_entity_poly.pdbx_seq_one_letter_code
_entity_poly.pdbx_strand_id
1 'polypeptide(L)'
;MSVATVSRVLNGHANVRPATRDKVLAAVDASGYRVNELARNLRTAESRLLLTMVPDVGNPFYAEIVRGIDSVARQHGYFMLLCDTGADPGRERSYFDLLRRRRADGAICLDPATVQQALAEESGALPWVACCEFDPAVGVPYVGIDNYRAAGDAVRHLLAQGHRRIGLINSDVAYLYARQRQQGYLDALRDAGITPDERWRMNLNSLDYEAGASAAAMLMAQRDAPSAIFAVSDTLAIGVIHGLRSVGKRVPDDVAVIGFDDISLAAQIDPPLTTIAQPMRELGETAARLLLQRLANPLASVPGVLLPHRLVIRGSA
;
A
#
# COMPACT_ATOMS: atom_id res chain seq x y z
N MET A 1 12.79 -42.05 27.11
CA MET A 1 12.38 -40.68 27.42
C MET A 1 10.90 -40.50 27.04
N SER A 2 10.11 -39.78 27.79
CA SER A 2 8.67 -39.61 27.44
C SER A 2 8.50 -38.59 26.32
N VAL A 3 7.44 -38.75 25.51
CA VAL A 3 7.06 -37.76 24.45
C VAL A 3 6.90 -36.35 25.04
N ALA A 4 6.35 -36.27 26.26
CA ALA A 4 6.20 -34.99 26.95
C ALA A 4 7.54 -34.29 27.25
N THR A 5 8.60 -35.07 27.61
CA THR A 5 9.92 -34.53 27.87
C THR A 5 10.58 -34.00 26.58
N VAL A 6 10.47 -34.78 25.50
CA VAL A 6 10.98 -34.34 24.17
C VAL A 6 10.26 -33.07 23.71
N SER A 7 8.94 -33.04 23.82
CA SER A 7 8.13 -31.83 23.50
C SER A 7 8.53 -30.59 24.31
N ARG A 8 8.80 -30.73 25.61
CA ARG A 8 9.25 -29.61 26.47
C ARG A 8 10.62 -29.07 26.04
N VAL A 9 11.55 -29.97 25.67
CA VAL A 9 12.88 -29.56 25.18
C VAL A 9 12.76 -28.81 23.87
N LEU A 10 12.01 -29.34 22.91
CA LEU A 10 11.83 -28.74 21.58
C LEU A 10 11.08 -27.40 21.61
N ASN A 11 10.23 -27.19 22.64
CA ASN A 11 9.52 -25.91 22.85
C ASN A 11 10.28 -24.95 23.79
N GLY A 12 11.54 -25.22 24.14
CA GLY A 12 12.39 -24.31 24.90
C GLY A 12 12.01 -24.12 26.38
N HIS A 13 11.19 -25.01 26.97
CA HIS A 13 10.79 -24.87 28.37
C HIS A 13 12.02 -24.91 29.31
N ALA A 14 12.10 -23.92 30.23
CA ALA A 14 13.22 -23.77 31.16
C ALA A 14 13.34 -24.92 32.17
N ASN A 15 12.23 -25.61 32.49
CA ASN A 15 12.16 -26.62 33.52
C ASN A 15 12.68 -28.02 33.11
N VAL A 16 13.58 -28.11 32.13
CA VAL A 16 14.23 -29.36 31.73
C VAL A 16 15.71 -29.33 32.10
N ARG A 17 16.18 -30.38 32.82
CA ARG A 17 17.57 -30.49 33.23
C ARG A 17 18.51 -30.41 32.03
N PRO A 18 19.65 -29.65 32.08
CA PRO A 18 20.56 -29.47 30.96
C PRO A 18 20.98 -30.79 30.30
N ALA A 19 21.43 -31.79 31.07
CA ALA A 19 21.83 -33.10 30.56
C ALA A 19 20.68 -33.85 29.81
N THR A 20 19.42 -33.61 30.16
CA THR A 20 18.27 -34.19 29.45
C THR A 20 18.01 -33.43 28.13
N ARG A 21 18.18 -32.10 28.14
CA ARG A 21 18.09 -31.24 26.96
C ARG A 21 19.13 -31.67 25.91
N ASP A 22 20.40 -31.80 26.31
CA ASP A 22 21.49 -32.18 25.42
C ASP A 22 21.24 -33.55 24.78
N LYS A 23 20.81 -34.53 25.57
CA LYS A 23 20.45 -35.88 25.04
C LYS A 23 19.30 -35.84 24.02
N VAL A 24 18.30 -34.97 24.22
CA VAL A 24 17.19 -34.83 23.28
C VAL A 24 17.67 -34.16 22.01
N LEU A 25 18.41 -33.06 22.11
CA LEU A 25 18.93 -32.34 20.94
C LEU A 25 19.86 -33.22 20.10
N ALA A 26 20.77 -33.97 20.74
CA ALA A 26 21.64 -34.92 20.05
C ALA A 26 20.86 -36.03 19.31
N ALA A 27 19.77 -36.54 19.92
CA ALA A 27 18.92 -37.56 19.28
C ALA A 27 18.11 -36.99 18.10
N VAL A 28 17.65 -35.73 18.22
CA VAL A 28 16.96 -35.00 17.14
C VAL A 28 17.89 -34.78 15.95
N ASP A 29 19.12 -34.31 16.20
CA ASP A 29 20.14 -34.12 15.15
C ASP A 29 20.50 -35.44 14.47
N ALA A 30 20.75 -36.49 15.26
CA ALA A 30 21.10 -37.80 14.73
C ALA A 30 19.98 -38.50 13.92
N SER A 31 18.71 -38.22 14.26
CA SER A 31 17.54 -38.76 13.56
C SER A 31 17.07 -37.95 12.37
N GLY A 32 17.60 -36.73 12.18
CA GLY A 32 17.08 -35.77 11.20
C GLY A 32 15.63 -35.35 11.47
N TYR A 33 15.13 -35.58 12.70
CA TYR A 33 13.76 -35.27 13.07
C TYR A 33 13.54 -33.76 13.01
N ARG A 34 12.59 -33.33 12.18
CA ARG A 34 12.07 -31.96 12.17
C ARG A 34 10.73 -31.94 12.90
N VAL A 35 10.57 -30.96 13.79
CA VAL A 35 9.27 -30.74 14.45
C VAL A 35 8.22 -30.55 13.37
N ASN A 36 7.18 -31.36 13.40
CA ASN A 36 6.05 -31.17 12.50
C ASN A 36 5.31 -29.88 12.92
N GLU A 37 5.57 -28.80 12.19
CA GLU A 37 4.95 -27.50 12.45
C GLU A 37 3.44 -27.55 12.35
N LEU A 38 2.86 -28.40 11.49
CA LEU A 38 1.43 -28.61 11.40
C LEU A 38 0.85 -29.16 12.71
N ALA A 39 1.55 -30.14 13.34
CA ALA A 39 1.14 -30.67 14.65
C ALA A 39 1.31 -29.65 15.79
N ARG A 40 2.29 -28.74 15.68
CA ARG A 40 2.46 -27.62 16.61
C ARG A 40 1.35 -26.59 16.43
N ASN A 41 1.05 -26.21 15.20
CA ASN A 41 0.02 -25.24 14.82
C ASN A 41 -1.39 -25.72 15.22
N LEU A 42 -1.68 -27.03 15.08
CA LEU A 42 -2.92 -27.63 15.59
C LEU A 42 -3.08 -27.49 17.11
N ARG A 43 -1.98 -27.45 17.86
CA ARG A 43 -2.02 -27.31 19.33
C ARG A 43 -2.08 -25.87 19.80
N THR A 44 -1.39 -24.95 19.11
CA THR A 44 -1.36 -23.52 19.44
C THR A 44 -2.48 -22.74 18.78
N ALA A 45 -3.14 -23.31 17.78
CA ALA A 45 -4.08 -22.64 16.89
C ALA A 45 -3.49 -21.41 16.16
N GLU A 46 -2.16 -21.36 16.02
CA GLU A 46 -1.43 -20.29 15.33
C GLU A 46 -0.72 -20.88 14.10
N SER A 47 -0.87 -20.23 12.94
CA SER A 47 -0.19 -20.60 11.71
C SER A 47 1.18 -19.93 11.57
N ARG A 48 1.39 -18.82 12.28
CA ARG A 48 2.52 -17.92 12.14
C ARG A 48 2.66 -17.35 10.71
N LEU A 49 1.54 -17.26 10.00
CA LEU A 49 1.45 -16.75 8.64
C LEU A 49 0.57 -15.50 8.61
N LEU A 50 1.08 -14.42 8.01
CA LEU A 50 0.33 -13.21 7.71
C LEU A 50 0.13 -13.09 6.20
N LEU A 51 -1.08 -12.76 5.78
CA LEU A 51 -1.38 -12.45 4.38
C LEU A 51 -1.10 -10.97 4.11
N THR A 52 -0.43 -10.66 3.02
CA THR A 52 -0.29 -9.30 2.50
C THR A 52 -0.92 -9.29 1.11
N MET A 53 -2.11 -8.69 1.02
CA MET A 53 -2.89 -8.62 -0.21
C MET A 53 -2.58 -7.31 -0.91
N VAL A 54 -2.14 -7.38 -2.17
CA VAL A 54 -1.87 -6.23 -3.05
C VAL A 54 -2.71 -6.33 -4.31
N PRO A 55 -3.20 -5.21 -4.87
CA PRO A 55 -4.00 -5.24 -6.10
C PRO A 55 -3.15 -5.54 -7.35
N ASP A 56 -1.86 -5.19 -7.31
CA ASP A 56 -0.92 -5.40 -8.43
C ASP A 56 0.50 -5.55 -7.88
N VAL A 57 1.05 -6.76 -7.97
CA VAL A 57 2.43 -7.06 -7.55
C VAL A 57 3.48 -6.36 -8.43
N GLY A 58 3.11 -5.95 -9.64
CA GLY A 58 3.99 -5.23 -10.56
C GLY A 58 4.14 -3.74 -10.25
N ASN A 59 3.27 -3.16 -9.43
CA ASN A 59 3.35 -1.75 -9.09
C ASN A 59 4.45 -1.48 -8.03
N PRO A 60 5.50 -0.68 -8.36
CA PRO A 60 6.62 -0.41 -7.46
C PRO A 60 6.23 0.22 -6.12
N PHE A 61 5.10 0.92 -6.05
CA PHE A 61 4.58 1.53 -4.83
C PHE A 61 4.40 0.50 -3.71
N TYR A 62 3.85 -0.67 -4.03
CA TYR A 62 3.61 -1.71 -3.02
C TYR A 62 4.88 -2.41 -2.55
N ALA A 63 5.95 -2.42 -3.35
CA ALA A 63 7.18 -3.17 -3.04
C ALA A 63 7.84 -2.70 -1.73
N GLU A 64 7.93 -1.40 -1.48
CA GLU A 64 8.53 -0.87 -0.23
C GLU A 64 7.59 -1.07 0.98
N ILE A 65 6.28 -1.00 0.79
CA ILE A 65 5.30 -1.31 1.83
C ILE A 65 5.42 -2.78 2.25
N VAL A 66 5.47 -3.69 1.29
CA VAL A 66 5.65 -5.14 1.51
C VAL A 66 6.96 -5.43 2.27
N ARG A 67 8.07 -4.74 1.93
CA ARG A 67 9.33 -4.84 2.67
C ARG A 67 9.19 -4.37 4.13
N GLY A 68 8.43 -3.31 4.37
CA GLY A 68 8.13 -2.84 5.72
C GLY A 68 7.34 -3.88 6.53
N ILE A 69 6.30 -4.47 5.92
CA ILE A 69 5.50 -5.54 6.53
C ILE A 69 6.36 -6.75 6.87
N ASP A 70 7.14 -7.25 5.90
CA ASP A 70 8.01 -8.44 6.09
C ASP A 70 9.04 -8.22 7.21
N SER A 71 9.63 -7.02 7.28
CA SER A 71 10.60 -6.67 8.32
C SER A 71 10.02 -6.84 9.73
N VAL A 72 8.82 -6.30 9.97
CA VAL A 72 8.15 -6.40 11.28
C VAL A 72 7.63 -7.82 11.53
N ALA A 73 7.03 -8.47 10.54
CA ALA A 73 6.54 -9.84 10.66
C ALA A 73 7.65 -10.80 11.11
N ARG A 74 8.82 -10.76 10.45
CA ARG A 74 9.98 -11.61 10.80
C ARG A 74 10.51 -11.37 12.22
N GLN A 75 10.57 -10.10 12.66
CA GLN A 75 11.01 -9.78 14.03
C GLN A 75 10.12 -10.41 15.10
N HIS A 76 8.85 -10.67 14.77
CA HIS A 76 7.88 -11.29 15.66
C HIS A 76 7.62 -12.79 15.38
N GLY A 77 8.46 -13.42 14.56
CA GLY A 77 8.39 -14.84 14.25
C GLY A 77 7.23 -15.24 13.33
N TYR A 78 6.77 -14.30 12.50
CA TYR A 78 5.78 -14.55 11.46
C TYR A 78 6.45 -14.64 10.08
N PHE A 79 5.87 -15.46 9.22
CA PHE A 79 6.12 -15.44 7.77
C PHE A 79 5.04 -14.62 7.08
N MET A 80 5.41 -13.95 6.00
CA MET A 80 4.48 -13.21 5.16
C MET A 80 4.21 -13.99 3.87
N LEU A 81 2.94 -14.11 3.50
CA LEU A 81 2.50 -14.60 2.19
C LEU A 81 1.98 -13.42 1.37
N LEU A 82 2.67 -13.10 0.28
CA LEU A 82 2.22 -12.07 -0.67
C LEU A 82 1.12 -12.65 -1.57
N CYS A 83 -0.02 -11.96 -1.61
CA CYS A 83 -1.22 -12.34 -2.32
C CYS A 83 -1.56 -11.26 -3.35
N ASP A 84 -1.42 -11.57 -4.63
CA ASP A 84 -1.88 -10.68 -5.71
C ASP A 84 -3.38 -10.88 -5.93
N THR A 85 -4.16 -9.83 -5.66
CA THR A 85 -5.62 -9.86 -5.85
C THR A 85 -6.01 -9.54 -7.29
N GLY A 86 -5.14 -8.85 -8.06
CA GLY A 86 -5.47 -8.35 -9.40
C GLY A 86 -6.64 -7.37 -9.38
N ALA A 87 -6.85 -6.65 -8.26
CA ALA A 87 -8.02 -5.82 -8.00
C ALA A 87 -9.36 -6.56 -8.22
N ASP A 88 -9.37 -7.90 -8.02
CA ASP A 88 -10.56 -8.76 -8.18
C ASP A 88 -11.19 -9.08 -6.82
N PRO A 89 -12.45 -8.66 -6.56
CA PRO A 89 -13.13 -8.94 -5.28
C PRO A 89 -13.30 -10.44 -4.97
N GLY A 90 -13.38 -11.29 -5.99
CA GLY A 90 -13.50 -12.73 -5.80
C GLY A 90 -12.22 -13.37 -5.29
N ARG A 91 -11.07 -12.95 -5.84
CA ARG A 91 -9.74 -13.35 -5.34
C ARG A 91 -9.52 -12.86 -3.92
N GLU A 92 -9.88 -11.61 -3.64
CA GLU A 92 -9.77 -11.01 -2.31
C GLU A 92 -10.55 -11.84 -1.27
N ARG A 93 -11.81 -12.19 -1.55
CA ARG A 93 -12.61 -13.08 -0.68
C ARG A 93 -11.97 -14.43 -0.48
N SER A 94 -11.37 -15.02 -1.52
CA SER A 94 -10.72 -16.33 -1.42
C SER A 94 -9.52 -16.32 -0.47
N TYR A 95 -8.77 -15.20 -0.39
CA TYR A 95 -7.71 -15.04 0.59
C TYR A 95 -8.25 -14.85 2.01
N PHE A 96 -9.35 -14.10 2.20
CA PHE A 96 -10.01 -14.01 3.51
C PHE A 96 -10.53 -15.39 4.01
N ASP A 97 -10.88 -16.31 3.11
CA ASP A 97 -11.22 -17.68 3.49
C ASP A 97 -10.06 -18.43 4.14
N LEU A 98 -8.80 -18.08 3.85
CA LEU A 98 -7.65 -18.66 4.55
C LEU A 98 -7.65 -18.24 6.03
N LEU A 99 -8.05 -17.00 6.36
CA LEU A 99 -8.23 -16.54 7.74
C LEU A 99 -9.38 -17.29 8.42
N ARG A 100 -10.54 -17.38 7.77
CA ARG A 100 -11.70 -18.13 8.31
C ARG A 100 -11.36 -19.57 8.63
N ARG A 101 -10.52 -20.21 7.80
CA ARG A 101 -10.05 -21.60 7.98
C ARG A 101 -8.81 -21.69 8.87
N ARG A 102 -8.41 -20.62 9.53
CA ARG A 102 -7.21 -20.55 10.39
C ARG A 102 -5.92 -21.04 9.71
N ARG A 103 -5.82 -20.83 8.40
CA ARG A 103 -4.61 -21.12 7.61
C ARG A 103 -3.62 -19.95 7.61
N ALA A 104 -4.10 -18.77 8.00
CA ALA A 104 -3.31 -17.60 8.31
C ALA A 104 -3.87 -16.95 9.57
N ASP A 105 -3.02 -16.22 10.32
CA ASP A 105 -3.40 -15.62 11.60
C ASP A 105 -3.99 -14.23 11.39
N GLY A 106 -3.57 -13.52 10.35
CA GLY A 106 -4.06 -12.18 10.07
C GLY A 106 -3.76 -11.74 8.63
N ALA A 107 -4.35 -10.60 8.22
CA ALA A 107 -4.15 -10.03 6.90
C ALA A 107 -3.90 -8.52 6.95
N ILE A 108 -3.08 -8.04 6.02
CA ILE A 108 -2.94 -6.62 5.67
C ILE A 108 -3.42 -6.49 4.23
N CYS A 109 -4.43 -5.65 4.03
CA CYS A 109 -5.03 -5.43 2.72
C CYS A 109 -4.63 -4.03 2.22
N LEU A 110 -3.89 -3.99 1.12
CA LEU A 110 -3.50 -2.78 0.45
C LEU A 110 -4.51 -2.52 -0.68
N ASP A 111 -5.16 -1.36 -0.61
CA ASP A 111 -6.12 -0.89 -1.60
C ASP A 111 -7.17 -1.97 -1.98
N PRO A 112 -8.01 -2.41 -1.01
CA PRO A 112 -9.00 -3.45 -1.26
C PRO A 112 -9.97 -3.05 -2.37
N ALA A 113 -10.19 -3.96 -3.31
CA ALA A 113 -11.14 -3.79 -4.41
C ALA A 113 -12.60 -3.89 -3.94
N THR A 114 -12.83 -4.63 -2.86
CA THR A 114 -14.16 -4.74 -2.25
C THR A 114 -14.44 -3.50 -1.39
N VAL A 115 -15.65 -2.94 -1.48
CA VAL A 115 -16.07 -1.87 -0.56
C VAL A 115 -15.80 -2.31 0.88
N GLN A 116 -15.03 -1.54 1.62
CA GLN A 116 -14.52 -1.93 2.94
C GLN A 116 -15.63 -2.28 3.93
N GLN A 117 -16.78 -1.61 3.85
CA GLN A 117 -17.93 -1.95 4.69
C GLN A 117 -18.42 -3.38 4.42
N ALA A 118 -18.57 -3.78 3.16
CA ALA A 118 -18.96 -5.15 2.81
C ALA A 118 -17.89 -6.17 3.24
N LEU A 119 -16.61 -5.81 3.08
CA LEU A 119 -15.51 -6.64 3.51
C LEU A 119 -15.50 -6.80 5.03
N ALA A 120 -15.73 -5.74 5.80
CA ALA A 120 -15.82 -5.79 7.26
C ALA A 120 -17.02 -6.61 7.75
N GLU A 121 -18.18 -6.48 7.10
CA GLU A 121 -19.37 -7.29 7.40
C GLU A 121 -19.14 -8.78 7.10
N GLU A 122 -18.56 -9.09 5.94
CA GLU A 122 -18.24 -10.47 5.53
C GLU A 122 -17.13 -11.11 6.38
N SER A 123 -16.09 -10.33 6.72
CA SER A 123 -14.95 -10.82 7.50
C SER A 123 -15.25 -10.93 9.01
N GLY A 124 -16.26 -10.18 9.50
CA GLY A 124 -16.63 -10.17 10.91
C GLY A 124 -15.46 -9.78 11.82
N ALA A 125 -15.19 -10.62 12.84
CA ALA A 125 -14.10 -10.39 13.79
C ALA A 125 -12.72 -10.85 13.30
N LEU A 126 -12.56 -11.18 12.02
CA LEU A 126 -11.25 -11.62 11.50
C LEU A 126 -10.19 -10.52 11.69
N PRO A 127 -8.96 -10.90 12.06
CA PRO A 127 -7.89 -9.95 12.28
C PRO A 127 -7.29 -9.48 10.95
N TRP A 128 -7.66 -8.27 10.52
CA TRP A 128 -7.06 -7.62 9.38
C TRP A 128 -6.92 -6.11 9.58
N VAL A 129 -6.05 -5.50 8.78
CA VAL A 129 -5.72 -4.07 8.79
C VAL A 129 -5.79 -3.56 7.36
N ALA A 130 -6.40 -2.39 7.16
CA ALA A 130 -6.38 -1.67 5.89
C ALA A 130 -5.12 -0.81 5.78
N CYS A 131 -4.48 -0.80 4.60
CA CYS A 131 -3.30 0.01 4.33
C CYS A 131 -3.50 0.78 3.03
N CYS A 132 -3.22 2.09 3.05
CA CYS A 132 -3.36 3.04 1.96
C CYS A 132 -4.81 3.42 1.60
N GLU A 133 -5.66 2.48 1.29
CA GLU A 133 -7.09 2.68 1.10
C GLU A 133 -7.87 2.24 2.35
N PHE A 134 -8.66 3.12 2.93
CA PHE A 134 -9.37 2.87 4.19
C PHE A 134 -10.64 3.71 4.31
N ASP A 135 -11.61 3.23 5.08
CA ASP A 135 -12.78 4.00 5.49
C ASP A 135 -12.82 4.07 7.03
N PRO A 136 -12.62 5.27 7.62
CA PRO A 136 -12.64 5.43 9.06
C PRO A 136 -13.96 5.01 9.72
N ALA A 137 -15.08 5.04 8.98
CA ALA A 137 -16.40 4.71 9.50
C ALA A 137 -16.59 3.19 9.72
N VAL A 138 -15.78 2.36 9.10
CA VAL A 138 -15.92 0.89 9.12
C VAL A 138 -15.39 0.25 10.39
N GLY A 139 -14.58 0.98 11.20
CA GLY A 139 -14.04 0.47 12.47
C GLY A 139 -12.92 -0.57 12.33
N VAL A 140 -12.36 -0.74 11.14
CA VAL A 140 -11.16 -1.56 10.88
C VAL A 140 -9.92 -0.71 11.14
N PRO A 141 -8.90 -1.22 11.84
CA PRO A 141 -7.64 -0.51 11.97
C PRO A 141 -7.05 -0.20 10.61
N TYR A 142 -6.49 0.99 10.45
CA TYR A 142 -5.92 1.41 9.18
C TYR A 142 -4.64 2.21 9.35
N VAL A 143 -3.84 2.25 8.30
CA VAL A 143 -2.75 3.20 8.13
C VAL A 143 -2.77 3.78 6.72
N GLY A 144 -2.52 5.09 6.63
CA GLY A 144 -2.48 5.81 5.37
C GLY A 144 -1.84 7.18 5.54
N ILE A 145 -2.10 8.07 4.59
CA ILE A 145 -1.74 9.49 4.64
C ILE A 145 -2.98 10.36 4.47
N ASP A 146 -2.85 11.66 4.75
CA ASP A 146 -3.85 12.65 4.37
C ASP A 146 -3.75 12.96 2.87
N ASN A 147 -4.47 12.18 2.06
CA ASN A 147 -4.48 12.30 0.60
C ASN A 147 -5.03 13.64 0.10
N TYR A 148 -6.01 14.21 0.82
CA TYR A 148 -6.58 15.51 0.50
C TYR A 148 -5.52 16.62 0.62
N ARG A 149 -4.87 16.69 1.77
CA ARG A 149 -3.83 17.68 2.03
C ARG A 149 -2.63 17.50 1.10
N ALA A 150 -2.21 16.26 0.87
CA ALA A 150 -1.09 15.92 0.00
C ALA A 150 -1.33 16.38 -1.45
N ALA A 151 -2.51 16.13 -2.00
CA ALA A 151 -2.90 16.62 -3.33
C ALA A 151 -2.96 18.15 -3.40
N GLY A 152 -3.49 18.78 -2.35
CA GLY A 152 -3.47 20.25 -2.22
C GLY A 152 -2.05 20.82 -2.26
N ASP A 153 -1.08 20.17 -1.58
CA ASP A 153 0.33 20.60 -1.58
C ASP A 153 0.95 20.48 -2.98
N ALA A 154 0.66 19.41 -3.73
CA ALA A 154 1.09 19.25 -5.11
C ALA A 154 0.58 20.37 -6.01
N VAL A 155 -0.71 20.69 -5.93
CA VAL A 155 -1.33 21.73 -6.77
C VAL A 155 -0.86 23.12 -6.36
N ARG A 156 -0.73 23.40 -5.07
CA ARG A 156 -0.19 24.68 -4.57
C ARG A 156 1.24 24.95 -5.07
N HIS A 157 2.06 23.91 -5.19
CA HIS A 157 3.39 24.01 -5.79
C HIS A 157 3.32 24.49 -7.25
N LEU A 158 2.47 23.87 -8.08
CA LEU A 158 2.28 24.29 -9.47
C LEU A 158 1.72 25.71 -9.59
N LEU A 159 0.78 26.08 -8.71
CA LEU A 159 0.23 27.44 -8.65
C LEU A 159 1.30 28.48 -8.27
N ALA A 160 2.20 28.14 -7.34
CA ALA A 160 3.31 29.01 -6.94
C ALA A 160 4.32 29.25 -8.07
N GLN A 161 4.45 28.30 -9.01
CA GLN A 161 5.24 28.46 -10.24
C GLN A 161 4.52 29.25 -11.34
N GLY A 162 3.28 29.70 -11.09
CA GLY A 162 2.51 30.53 -12.02
C GLY A 162 1.58 29.76 -12.94
N HIS A 163 1.49 28.43 -12.83
CA HIS A 163 0.55 27.66 -13.63
C HIS A 163 -0.89 27.96 -13.22
N ARG A 164 -1.76 28.18 -14.21
CA ARG A 164 -3.19 28.44 -14.00
C ARG A 164 -4.08 27.43 -14.72
N ARG A 165 -3.54 26.74 -15.71
CA ARG A 165 -4.18 25.64 -16.43
C ARG A 165 -3.50 24.36 -15.99
N ILE A 166 -4.08 23.70 -14.98
CA ILE A 166 -3.54 22.50 -14.35
C ILE A 166 -4.50 21.35 -14.63
N GLY A 167 -4.03 20.31 -15.30
CA GLY A 167 -4.78 19.08 -15.54
C GLY A 167 -4.63 18.09 -14.37
N LEU A 168 -5.64 17.25 -14.18
CA LEU A 168 -5.64 16.13 -13.23
C LEU A 168 -5.80 14.81 -13.99
N ILE A 169 -4.84 13.91 -13.82
CA ILE A 169 -4.97 12.51 -14.25
C ILE A 169 -5.11 11.67 -12.99
N ASN A 170 -6.34 11.22 -12.74
CA ASN A 170 -6.78 10.53 -11.55
C ASN A 170 -7.04 9.05 -11.80
N SER A 171 -7.18 8.29 -10.72
CA SER A 171 -7.68 6.92 -10.68
C SER A 171 -9.21 6.87 -10.61
N ASP A 172 -9.76 5.65 -10.54
CA ASP A 172 -11.18 5.43 -10.30
C ASP A 172 -11.63 6.07 -8.98
N VAL A 173 -12.65 6.93 -9.07
CA VAL A 173 -13.23 7.62 -7.91
C VAL A 173 -14.04 6.70 -6.98
N ALA A 174 -14.14 5.42 -7.29
CA ALA A 174 -14.62 4.42 -6.33
C ALA A 174 -13.70 4.34 -5.10
N TYR A 175 -12.39 4.58 -5.28
CA TYR A 175 -11.42 4.62 -4.18
C TYR A 175 -11.47 5.95 -3.42
N LEU A 176 -11.35 5.86 -2.09
CA LEU A 176 -11.35 7.06 -1.23
C LEU A 176 -10.16 7.95 -1.52
N TYR A 177 -8.94 7.38 -1.68
CA TYR A 177 -7.75 8.17 -1.99
C TYR A 177 -7.92 9.00 -3.28
N ALA A 178 -8.55 8.43 -4.31
CA ALA A 178 -8.78 9.13 -5.58
C ALA A 178 -9.76 10.30 -5.40
N ARG A 179 -10.84 10.11 -4.63
CA ARG A 179 -11.77 11.19 -4.27
C ARG A 179 -11.08 12.28 -3.46
N GLN A 180 -10.28 11.91 -2.47
CA GLN A 180 -9.56 12.86 -1.61
C GLN A 180 -8.53 13.65 -2.40
N ARG A 181 -7.72 13.00 -3.28
CA ARG A 181 -6.75 13.68 -4.15
C ARG A 181 -7.45 14.62 -5.12
N GLN A 182 -8.57 14.21 -5.72
CA GLN A 182 -9.38 15.07 -6.58
C GLN A 182 -9.93 16.27 -5.81
N GLN A 183 -10.45 16.06 -4.60
CA GLN A 183 -11.00 17.15 -3.80
C GLN A 183 -9.91 18.16 -3.40
N GLY A 184 -8.73 17.68 -2.98
CA GLY A 184 -7.58 18.52 -2.67
C GLY A 184 -7.12 19.36 -3.87
N TYR A 185 -7.11 18.76 -5.08
CA TYR A 185 -6.84 19.47 -6.33
C TYR A 185 -7.89 20.57 -6.60
N LEU A 186 -9.17 20.23 -6.51
CA LEU A 186 -10.26 21.18 -6.80
C LEU A 186 -10.25 22.38 -5.85
N ASP A 187 -10.04 22.13 -4.56
CA ASP A 187 -10.08 23.18 -3.55
C ASP A 187 -8.84 24.07 -3.65
N ALA A 188 -7.65 23.51 -3.93
CA ALA A 188 -6.45 24.32 -4.16
C ALA A 188 -6.59 25.26 -5.36
N LEU A 189 -7.27 24.87 -6.44
CA LEU A 189 -7.57 25.75 -7.57
C LEU A 189 -8.56 26.85 -7.17
N ARG A 190 -9.65 26.49 -6.46
CA ARG A 190 -10.67 27.46 -6.02
C ARG A 190 -10.09 28.50 -5.06
N ASP A 191 -9.26 28.08 -4.13
CA ASP A 191 -8.56 28.96 -3.18
C ASP A 191 -7.66 29.98 -3.91
N ALA A 192 -7.13 29.61 -5.08
CA ALA A 192 -6.36 30.48 -5.95
C ALA A 192 -7.23 31.31 -6.93
N GLY A 193 -8.57 31.29 -6.79
CA GLY A 193 -9.51 32.01 -7.65
C GLY A 193 -9.63 31.42 -9.07
N ILE A 194 -9.30 30.15 -9.25
CA ILE A 194 -9.36 29.46 -10.55
C ILE A 194 -10.57 28.53 -10.57
N THR A 195 -11.43 28.70 -11.56
CA THR A 195 -12.52 27.74 -11.81
C THR A 195 -11.93 26.46 -12.43
N PRO A 196 -12.08 25.30 -11.79
CA PRO A 196 -11.60 24.04 -12.35
C PRO A 196 -12.31 23.73 -13.68
N ASP A 197 -11.55 23.32 -14.69
CA ASP A 197 -12.08 22.92 -15.98
C ASP A 197 -12.24 21.39 -16.03
N GLU A 198 -13.48 20.93 -16.27
CA GLU A 198 -13.77 19.48 -16.31
C GLU A 198 -13.08 18.77 -17.46
N ARG A 199 -12.77 19.47 -18.55
CA ARG A 199 -12.08 18.92 -19.72
C ARG A 199 -10.66 18.47 -19.39
N TRP A 200 -10.05 19.03 -18.33
CA TRP A 200 -8.68 18.70 -17.90
C TRP A 200 -8.65 17.66 -16.78
N ARG A 201 -9.79 17.07 -16.41
CA ARG A 201 -9.87 16.00 -15.41
C ARG A 201 -10.16 14.68 -16.08
N MET A 202 -9.29 13.72 -15.87
CA MET A 202 -9.42 12.37 -16.42
C MET A 202 -9.37 11.36 -15.27
N ASN A 203 -10.36 10.50 -15.18
CA ASN A 203 -10.38 9.35 -14.28
C ASN A 203 -10.08 8.09 -15.10
N LEU A 204 -9.05 7.36 -14.70
CA LEU A 204 -8.57 6.18 -15.41
C LEU A 204 -8.85 4.93 -14.58
N ASN A 205 -9.12 3.83 -15.25
CA ASN A 205 -9.34 2.52 -14.61
C ASN A 205 -8.02 1.74 -14.41
N SER A 206 -6.92 2.23 -14.97
CA SER A 206 -5.59 1.65 -14.82
C SER A 206 -4.59 2.71 -14.35
N LEU A 207 -3.63 2.29 -13.51
CA LEU A 207 -2.54 3.13 -12.99
C LEU A 207 -1.20 2.79 -13.65
N ASP A 208 -1.21 2.38 -14.92
CA ASP A 208 0.01 2.02 -15.66
C ASP A 208 0.59 3.18 -16.48
N TYR A 209 1.79 2.95 -17.01
CA TYR A 209 2.50 3.94 -17.83
C TYR A 209 1.78 4.26 -19.14
N GLU A 210 1.12 3.28 -19.75
CA GLU A 210 0.45 3.43 -21.03
C GLU A 210 -0.82 4.27 -20.92
N ALA A 211 -1.57 4.06 -19.84
CA ALA A 211 -2.73 4.88 -19.49
C ALA A 211 -2.32 6.35 -19.26
N GLY A 212 -1.21 6.59 -18.54
CA GLY A 212 -0.66 7.93 -18.33
C GLY A 212 -0.26 8.61 -19.64
N ALA A 213 0.42 7.88 -20.54
CA ALA A 213 0.84 8.40 -21.84
C ALA A 213 -0.35 8.77 -22.73
N SER A 214 -1.35 7.89 -22.79
CA SER A 214 -2.58 8.12 -23.57
C SER A 214 -3.36 9.33 -23.05
N ALA A 215 -3.50 9.45 -21.73
CA ALA A 215 -4.16 10.58 -21.10
C ALA A 215 -3.46 11.91 -21.40
N ALA A 216 -2.14 11.94 -21.37
CA ALA A 216 -1.36 13.13 -21.72
C ALA A 216 -1.59 13.56 -23.19
N ALA A 217 -1.57 12.62 -24.13
CA ALA A 217 -1.83 12.91 -25.53
C ALA A 217 -3.24 13.48 -25.75
N MET A 218 -4.25 12.93 -25.06
CA MET A 218 -5.63 13.43 -25.11
C MET A 218 -5.75 14.85 -24.53
N LEU A 219 -5.08 15.17 -23.43
CA LEU A 219 -5.05 16.52 -22.86
C LEU A 219 -4.38 17.51 -23.80
N MET A 220 -3.28 17.13 -24.45
CA MET A 220 -2.55 18.01 -25.38
C MET A 220 -3.27 18.23 -26.71
N ALA A 221 -4.20 17.36 -27.11
CA ALA A 221 -5.04 17.55 -28.29
C ALA A 221 -6.12 18.64 -28.11
N GLN A 222 -6.36 19.13 -26.91
CA GLN A 222 -7.34 20.18 -26.63
C GLN A 222 -6.81 21.55 -27.07
N ARG A 223 -7.70 22.43 -27.54
CA ARG A 223 -7.33 23.79 -27.98
C ARG A 223 -6.65 24.59 -26.88
N ASP A 224 -7.14 24.48 -25.64
CA ASP A 224 -6.64 25.18 -24.47
C ASP A 224 -5.99 24.16 -23.50
N ALA A 225 -4.98 23.43 -23.99
CA ALA A 225 -4.31 22.40 -23.21
C ALA A 225 -3.73 22.93 -21.89
N PRO A 226 -3.69 22.12 -20.83
CA PRO A 226 -3.08 22.51 -19.55
C PRO A 226 -1.57 22.74 -19.70
N SER A 227 -1.03 23.69 -18.92
CA SER A 227 0.40 23.97 -18.84
C SER A 227 1.11 23.21 -17.74
N ALA A 228 0.36 22.48 -16.90
CA ALA A 228 0.87 21.59 -15.89
C ALA A 228 -0.11 20.42 -15.68
N ILE A 229 0.40 19.27 -15.30
CA ILE A 229 -0.40 18.06 -15.03
C ILE A 229 -0.01 17.53 -13.65
N PHE A 230 -1.04 17.32 -12.80
CA PHE A 230 -0.94 16.53 -11.59
C PHE A 230 -1.45 15.12 -11.89
N ALA A 231 -0.56 14.13 -11.82
CA ALA A 231 -0.91 12.71 -11.92
C ALA A 231 -0.90 12.08 -10.52
N VAL A 232 -1.95 11.33 -10.19
CA VAL A 232 -2.16 10.80 -8.83
C VAL A 232 -1.27 9.61 -8.47
N SER A 233 -0.36 9.19 -9.35
CA SER A 233 0.71 8.25 -9.03
C SER A 233 1.94 8.52 -9.89
N ASP A 234 3.11 8.12 -9.43
CA ASP A 234 4.36 8.26 -10.18
C ASP A 234 4.35 7.38 -11.44
N THR A 235 3.72 6.23 -11.39
CA THR A 235 3.57 5.36 -12.56
C THR A 235 2.81 6.08 -13.68
N LEU A 236 1.69 6.73 -13.36
CA LEU A 236 0.97 7.58 -14.32
C LEU A 236 1.82 8.76 -14.76
N ALA A 237 2.49 9.48 -13.82
CA ALA A 237 3.29 10.66 -14.12
C ALA A 237 4.45 10.35 -15.08
N ILE A 238 5.12 9.22 -14.92
CA ILE A 238 6.17 8.76 -15.82
C ILE A 238 5.59 8.48 -17.23
N GLY A 239 4.42 7.85 -17.28
CA GLY A 239 3.66 7.67 -18.50
C GLY A 239 3.30 9.00 -19.16
N VAL A 240 2.83 9.98 -18.38
CA VAL A 240 2.53 11.34 -18.84
C VAL A 240 3.75 12.00 -19.47
N ILE A 241 4.93 11.94 -18.84
CA ILE A 241 6.17 12.49 -19.40
C ILE A 241 6.50 11.84 -20.75
N HIS A 242 6.35 10.52 -20.84
CA HIS A 242 6.55 9.79 -22.10
C HIS A 242 5.55 10.23 -23.19
N GLY A 243 4.26 10.33 -22.84
CA GLY A 243 3.20 10.78 -23.74
C GLY A 243 3.39 12.21 -24.23
N LEU A 244 3.80 13.13 -23.34
CA LEU A 244 4.12 14.51 -23.71
C LEU A 244 5.27 14.57 -24.73
N ARG A 245 6.34 13.80 -24.51
CA ARG A 245 7.47 13.73 -25.46
C ARG A 245 7.03 13.18 -26.82
N SER A 246 6.15 12.19 -26.88
CA SER A 246 5.67 11.60 -28.13
C SER A 246 4.88 12.61 -29.00
N VAL A 247 4.27 13.63 -28.37
CA VAL A 247 3.58 14.73 -29.06
C VAL A 247 4.44 16.01 -29.15
N GLY A 248 5.76 15.90 -28.95
CA GLY A 248 6.73 16.98 -29.12
C GLY A 248 6.73 18.03 -28.02
N LYS A 249 6.20 17.72 -26.82
CA LYS A 249 6.23 18.62 -25.65
C LYS A 249 7.39 18.30 -24.73
N ARG A 250 8.06 19.34 -24.24
CA ARG A 250 9.17 19.26 -23.28
C ARG A 250 8.65 19.41 -21.85
N VAL A 251 9.20 18.62 -20.96
CA VAL A 251 8.94 18.71 -19.53
C VAL A 251 10.21 19.22 -18.84
N PRO A 252 10.16 20.29 -18.04
CA PRO A 252 8.97 21.07 -17.63
C PRO A 252 8.63 22.24 -18.56
N ASP A 253 9.45 22.57 -19.58
CA ASP A 253 9.42 23.83 -20.32
C ASP A 253 8.06 24.13 -20.97
N ASP A 254 7.42 23.15 -21.60
CA ASP A 254 6.13 23.30 -22.25
C ASP A 254 4.97 22.85 -21.34
N VAL A 255 5.19 21.81 -20.53
CA VAL A 255 4.20 21.28 -19.56
C VAL A 255 4.94 20.77 -18.33
N ALA A 256 4.64 21.33 -17.16
CA ALA A 256 5.13 20.80 -15.88
C ALA A 256 4.37 19.53 -15.48
N VAL A 257 5.05 18.57 -14.84
CA VAL A 257 4.43 17.32 -14.37
C VAL A 257 4.79 17.06 -12.91
N ILE A 258 3.79 16.81 -12.09
CA ILE A 258 3.97 16.38 -10.71
C ILE A 258 3.28 15.03 -10.49
N GLY A 259 3.98 14.12 -9.82
CA GLY A 259 3.52 12.78 -9.49
C GLY A 259 3.08 12.64 -8.03
N PHE A 260 2.96 11.39 -7.61
CA PHE A 260 2.59 11.00 -6.26
C PHE A 260 3.17 9.62 -5.98
N ASP A 261 3.77 9.38 -4.83
CA ASP A 261 4.31 8.17 -4.20
C ASP A 261 5.80 8.28 -3.84
N ASP A 262 6.64 8.88 -4.69
CA ASP A 262 8.10 8.89 -4.64
C ASP A 262 8.70 7.49 -4.80
N ILE A 263 8.24 6.76 -5.82
CA ILE A 263 8.86 5.48 -6.17
C ILE A 263 10.31 5.67 -6.60
N SER A 264 11.14 4.63 -6.45
CA SER A 264 12.59 4.73 -6.75
C SER A 264 12.90 5.20 -8.18
N LEU A 265 12.03 4.89 -9.13
CA LEU A 265 12.18 5.29 -10.53
C LEU A 265 11.97 6.80 -10.74
N ALA A 266 11.20 7.48 -9.89
CA ALA A 266 10.91 8.91 -9.99
C ALA A 266 12.18 9.78 -10.00
N ALA A 267 13.22 9.36 -9.29
CA ALA A 267 14.50 10.06 -9.25
C ALA A 267 15.44 9.69 -10.42
N GLN A 268 15.14 8.64 -11.18
CA GLN A 268 16.03 8.06 -12.20
C GLN A 268 15.63 8.41 -13.63
N ILE A 269 14.40 8.90 -13.85
CA ILE A 269 13.95 9.34 -15.17
C ILE A 269 14.52 10.73 -15.51
N ASP A 270 14.42 11.11 -16.77
CA ASP A 270 14.79 12.44 -17.25
C ASP A 270 13.56 13.13 -17.85
N PRO A 271 13.16 14.35 -17.34
CA PRO A 271 13.67 14.94 -16.11
C PRO A 271 13.26 14.13 -14.87
N PRO A 272 14.03 14.24 -13.76
CA PRO A 272 13.64 13.62 -12.49
C PRO A 272 12.30 14.16 -12.00
N LEU A 273 11.42 13.28 -11.55
CA LEU A 273 10.02 13.59 -11.24
C LEU A 273 9.87 14.32 -9.89
N THR A 274 9.28 15.51 -9.91
CA THR A 274 8.72 16.18 -8.73
C THR A 274 7.48 15.42 -8.30
N THR A 275 7.37 15.07 -7.01
CA THR A 275 6.31 14.17 -6.53
C THR A 275 5.98 14.37 -5.05
N ILE A 276 4.83 13.89 -4.63
CA ILE A 276 4.49 13.74 -3.21
C ILE A 276 5.04 12.41 -2.72
N ALA A 277 5.99 12.45 -1.79
CA ALA A 277 6.53 11.26 -1.17
C ALA A 277 5.60 10.72 -0.08
N GLN A 278 5.21 9.46 -0.20
CA GLN A 278 4.59 8.68 0.84
C GLN A 278 5.67 7.90 1.63
N PRO A 279 5.54 7.74 2.95
CA PRO A 279 6.48 6.96 3.74
C PRO A 279 6.18 5.45 3.61
N MET A 280 6.33 4.91 2.38
CA MET A 280 5.89 3.57 1.99
C MET A 280 6.36 2.47 2.96
N ARG A 281 7.65 2.46 3.30
CA ARG A 281 8.19 1.47 4.22
C ARG A 281 7.57 1.59 5.61
N GLU A 282 7.40 2.82 6.12
CA GLU A 282 6.79 3.08 7.43
C GLU A 282 5.29 2.74 7.44
N LEU A 283 4.58 2.93 6.31
CA LEU A 283 3.21 2.45 6.13
C LEU A 283 3.13 0.94 6.36
N GLY A 284 4.01 0.18 5.72
CA GLY A 284 4.07 -1.28 5.88
C GLY A 284 4.43 -1.71 7.30
N GLU A 285 5.44 -1.09 7.92
CA GLU A 285 5.84 -1.38 9.29
C GLU A 285 4.71 -1.08 10.28
N THR A 286 4.01 0.04 10.08
CA THR A 286 2.89 0.44 10.94
C THR A 286 1.70 -0.50 10.77
N ALA A 287 1.33 -0.86 9.53
CA ALA A 287 0.28 -1.84 9.27
C ALA A 287 0.54 -3.18 9.98
N ALA A 288 1.79 -3.67 9.90
CA ALA A 288 2.17 -4.91 10.58
C ALA A 288 2.08 -4.79 12.11
N ARG A 289 2.54 -3.67 12.70
CA ARG A 289 2.41 -3.44 14.14
C ARG A 289 0.94 -3.39 14.60
N LEU A 290 0.07 -2.70 13.83
CA LEU A 290 -1.37 -2.64 14.13
C LEU A 290 -2.00 -4.04 14.07
N LEU A 291 -1.63 -4.86 13.08
CA LEU A 291 -2.11 -6.23 12.97
C LEU A 291 -1.65 -7.09 14.16
N LEU A 292 -0.37 -7.01 14.54
CA LEU A 292 0.16 -7.75 15.69
C LEU A 292 -0.50 -7.32 17.00
N GLN A 293 -0.81 -6.04 17.19
CA GLN A 293 -1.58 -5.55 18.36
C GLN A 293 -2.98 -6.17 18.36
N ARG A 294 -3.65 -6.23 17.22
CA ARG A 294 -4.99 -6.86 17.09
C ARG A 294 -4.95 -8.35 17.36
N LEU A 295 -3.90 -9.05 16.91
CA LEU A 295 -3.70 -10.48 17.19
C LEU A 295 -3.47 -10.74 18.69
N ALA A 296 -2.67 -9.90 19.34
CA ALA A 296 -2.40 -10.02 20.77
C ALA A 296 -3.62 -9.68 21.65
N ASN A 297 -4.47 -8.76 21.21
CA ASN A 297 -5.67 -8.36 21.94
C ASN A 297 -6.85 -8.11 20.97
N PRO A 298 -7.57 -9.16 20.58
CA PRO A 298 -8.65 -9.07 19.58
C PRO A 298 -9.81 -8.14 19.95
N LEU A 299 -9.99 -7.86 21.25
CA LEU A 299 -11.08 -7.01 21.74
C LEU A 299 -10.66 -5.54 21.92
N ALA A 300 -9.37 -5.22 21.80
CA ALA A 300 -8.91 -3.84 21.88
C ALA A 300 -9.30 -3.04 20.64
N SER A 301 -9.75 -1.82 20.85
CA SER A 301 -9.86 -0.84 19.77
C SER A 301 -8.45 -0.40 19.37
N VAL A 302 -8.10 -0.67 18.12
CA VAL A 302 -6.83 -0.22 17.52
C VAL A 302 -7.15 0.96 16.61
N PRO A 303 -6.71 2.19 16.95
CA PRO A 303 -7.02 3.39 16.16
C PRO A 303 -6.29 3.36 14.81
N GLY A 304 -6.88 4.04 13.82
CA GLY A 304 -6.20 4.31 12.55
C GLY A 304 -5.05 5.31 12.74
N VAL A 305 -4.05 5.23 11.85
CA VAL A 305 -2.86 6.07 11.86
C VAL A 305 -2.70 6.76 10.51
N LEU A 306 -2.51 8.09 10.53
CA LEU A 306 -2.12 8.85 9.36
C LEU A 306 -0.66 9.27 9.50
N LEU A 307 0.18 8.85 8.55
CA LEU A 307 1.59 9.23 8.49
C LEU A 307 1.80 10.51 7.67
N PRO A 308 2.85 11.28 7.95
CA PRO A 308 3.13 12.51 7.22
C PRO A 308 3.62 12.19 5.79
N HIS A 309 3.15 13.00 4.82
CA HIS A 309 3.72 13.06 3.48
C HIS A 309 4.70 14.23 3.35
N ARG A 310 5.43 14.30 2.25
CA ARG A 310 6.27 15.46 1.90
C ARG A 310 6.30 15.69 0.40
N LEU A 311 6.37 16.94 -0.02
CA LEU A 311 6.67 17.30 -1.41
C LEU A 311 8.17 17.16 -1.67
N VAL A 312 8.52 16.47 -2.76
CA VAL A 312 9.90 16.29 -3.24
C VAL A 312 10.05 16.99 -4.57
N ILE A 313 10.71 18.13 -4.57
CA ILE A 313 10.93 18.96 -5.76
C ILE A 313 12.14 18.41 -6.53
N ARG A 314 11.96 18.19 -7.85
CA ARG A 314 12.98 17.76 -8.80
C ARG A 314 12.88 18.58 -10.10
N GLY A 315 13.16 17.95 -11.24
CA GLY A 315 13.27 18.63 -12.54
C GLY A 315 12.00 18.70 -13.39
N SER A 316 10.90 18.02 -13.00
CA SER A 316 9.70 17.96 -13.85
C SER A 316 8.65 19.01 -13.56
N ALA A 317 8.79 19.72 -12.43
CA ALA A 317 7.89 20.81 -12.02
C ALA A 317 8.59 21.69 -10.96
#